data_650f710e23524b654065707a84f36b4a
#
_entry.id   650f710e23524b654065707a84f36b4a
#
_cell.length_a   1.000
_cell.length_b   1.000
_cell.length_c   1.000
_cell.angle_alpha   90.00
_cell.angle_beta   90.00
_cell.angle_gamma   90.00
#
_symmetry.space_group_name_H-M   'P 1'
#
loop_
_entity.id
_entity.type
_entity.pdbx_description
1 polymer ?
#
loop_
_entity_poly.entity_id
_entity_poly.type
_entity_poly.pdbx_seq_one_letter_code
_entity_poly.pdbx_strand_id
1 'polypeptide(L)'
;RETVRSVADNLGLVASLAPKPKPDQAGNGCHIHWSLWDLEGKENLLYDPNDPMRLSPLAYHFMAGVLAHLPGLLALTTPSYNSFRRLQPHFWSSAYTAWGPDNREASVRVASGAWGQEATSINLELKASDSSNNPYLALGGLIAAGLDGVARQRHPGDATLIDPGNLSDAERAQRGIQR
;
A
#
# COMPACT_ATOMS: atom_id res chain seq x y z
N ARG A 1 6.68 6.74 17.06
CA ARG A 1 5.73 6.18 18.07
C ARG A 1 6.08 6.69 19.46
N GLU A 2 7.32 6.56 19.90
CA GLU A 2 7.76 6.97 21.26
C GLU A 2 7.60 8.48 21.46
N THR A 3 7.96 9.30 20.49
CA THR A 3 7.75 10.76 20.55
C THR A 3 6.29 11.13 20.80
N VAL A 4 5.35 10.48 20.08
CA VAL A 4 3.91 10.76 20.27
C VAL A 4 3.44 10.37 21.67
N ARG A 5 3.90 9.23 22.20
CA ARG A 5 3.59 8.80 23.56
C ARG A 5 4.15 9.77 24.60
N SER A 6 5.43 10.11 24.47
CA SER A 6 6.07 11.04 25.40
C SER A 6 5.39 12.41 25.44
N VAL A 7 4.99 12.93 24.28
CA VAL A 7 4.24 14.21 24.22
C VAL A 7 2.88 14.07 24.88
N ALA A 8 2.15 12.97 24.62
CA ALA A 8 0.86 12.73 25.26
C ALA A 8 1.00 12.62 26.78
N ASP A 9 1.96 11.86 27.27
CA ASP A 9 2.22 11.70 28.71
C ASP A 9 2.53 13.03 29.39
N ASN A 10 3.34 13.88 28.76
CA ASN A 10 3.64 15.22 29.27
C ASN A 10 2.40 16.15 29.37
N LEU A 11 1.37 15.85 28.60
CA LEU A 11 0.10 16.57 28.59
C LEU A 11 -0.99 15.90 29.44
N GLY A 12 -0.67 14.82 30.17
CA GLY A 12 -1.63 14.03 30.93
C GLY A 12 -2.62 13.25 30.05
N LEU A 13 -2.24 12.95 28.79
CA LEU A 13 -3.05 12.24 27.81
C LEU A 13 -2.48 10.85 27.54
N VAL A 14 -3.34 9.95 27.05
CA VAL A 14 -2.94 8.62 26.58
C VAL A 14 -3.00 8.55 25.07
N ALA A 15 -1.86 8.25 24.41
CA ALA A 15 -1.80 8.05 22.97
C ALA A 15 -2.07 6.57 22.62
N SER A 16 -3.07 6.31 21.80
CA SER A 16 -3.34 5.00 21.23
C SER A 16 -2.97 4.94 19.76
N LEU A 17 -2.18 3.94 19.38
CA LEU A 17 -1.82 3.63 18.00
C LEU A 17 -2.56 2.36 17.50
N ALA A 18 -3.63 1.96 18.18
CA ALA A 18 -4.44 0.83 17.76
C ALA A 18 -5.03 1.07 16.36
N PRO A 19 -5.00 0.07 15.47
CA PRO A 19 -5.49 0.21 14.09
C PRO A 19 -6.96 0.64 13.99
N LYS A 20 -7.81 0.19 14.90
CA LYS A 20 -9.24 0.53 14.96
C LYS A 20 -9.67 0.77 16.41
N PRO A 21 -9.40 1.96 16.98
CA PRO A 21 -9.74 2.26 18.38
C PRO A 21 -11.24 2.27 18.65
N LYS A 22 -12.02 2.73 17.68
CA LYS A 22 -13.49 2.81 17.74
C LYS A 22 -14.11 2.11 16.54
N PRO A 23 -15.11 1.23 16.73
CA PRO A 23 -15.68 0.41 15.64
C PRO A 23 -16.31 1.22 14.51
N ASP A 24 -16.94 2.33 14.84
CA ASP A 24 -17.77 3.17 13.96
C ASP A 24 -17.02 4.40 13.38
N GLN A 25 -15.75 4.57 13.71
CA GLN A 25 -14.95 5.70 13.25
C GLN A 25 -13.78 5.25 12.37
N ALA A 26 -13.11 6.21 11.71
CA ALA A 26 -11.89 5.95 10.98
C ALA A 26 -10.81 5.30 11.88
N GLY A 27 -10.00 4.43 11.29
CA GLY A 27 -8.88 3.79 11.97
C GLY A 27 -7.55 4.52 11.77
N ASN A 28 -6.51 3.96 12.39
CA ASN A 28 -5.13 4.40 12.22
C ASN A 28 -4.43 3.50 11.21
N GLY A 29 -4.12 4.03 10.03
CA GLY A 29 -3.22 3.40 9.07
C GLY A 29 -1.76 3.80 9.34
N CYS A 30 -0.85 3.04 8.77
CA CYS A 30 0.56 3.42 8.66
C CYS A 30 1.00 2.99 7.26
N HIS A 31 0.59 3.75 6.25
CA HIS A 31 0.84 3.41 4.86
C HIS A 31 2.34 3.49 4.56
N ILE A 32 2.80 2.60 3.69
CA ILE A 32 4.20 2.54 3.29
C ILE A 32 4.28 3.04 1.86
N HIS A 33 4.91 4.20 1.68
CA HIS A 33 5.25 4.73 0.37
C HIS A 33 6.65 4.30 -0.01
N TRP A 34 6.86 3.91 -1.27
CA TRP A 34 8.18 3.59 -1.78
C TRP A 34 8.37 4.07 -3.21
N SER A 35 9.59 4.39 -3.52
CA SER A 35 10.12 4.60 -4.86
C SER A 35 11.46 3.87 -4.98
N LEU A 36 11.84 3.53 -6.20
CA LEU A 36 13.10 2.89 -6.50
C LEU A 36 13.95 3.88 -7.28
N TRP A 37 15.17 4.04 -6.84
CA TRP A 37 16.09 4.99 -7.44
C TRP A 37 17.35 4.28 -7.93
N ASP A 38 18.04 4.90 -8.89
CA ASP A 38 19.38 4.47 -9.26
C ASP A 38 20.34 4.58 -8.07
N LEU A 39 21.51 3.96 -8.17
CA LEU A 39 22.49 3.95 -7.08
C LEU A 39 23.01 5.35 -6.71
N GLU A 40 22.89 6.31 -7.63
CA GLU A 40 23.30 7.69 -7.42
C GLU A 40 22.18 8.57 -6.85
N GLY A 41 20.96 8.05 -6.74
CA GLY A 41 19.79 8.77 -6.24
C GLY A 41 19.32 9.90 -7.16
N LYS A 42 19.59 9.79 -8.46
CA LYS A 42 19.27 10.83 -9.45
C LYS A 42 18.01 10.53 -10.26
N GLU A 43 17.78 9.25 -10.56
CA GLU A 43 16.70 8.79 -11.40
C GLU A 43 15.72 7.93 -10.62
N ASN A 44 14.43 8.29 -10.67
CA ASN A 44 13.35 7.46 -10.14
C ASN A 44 13.01 6.37 -11.16
N LEU A 45 13.43 5.16 -10.88
CA LEU A 45 13.26 3.99 -11.76
C LEU A 45 11.82 3.49 -11.88
N LEU A 46 10.89 4.04 -11.09
CA LEU A 46 9.47 3.72 -11.23
C LEU A 46 8.79 4.52 -12.35
N TYR A 47 9.40 5.60 -12.84
CA TYR A 47 8.81 6.51 -13.79
C TYR A 47 9.12 6.11 -15.25
N ASP A 48 8.11 6.17 -16.11
CA ASP A 48 8.24 6.14 -17.58
C ASP A 48 7.30 7.19 -18.20
N PRO A 49 7.82 8.21 -18.90
CA PRO A 49 6.98 9.24 -19.52
C PRO A 49 6.11 8.73 -20.67
N ASN A 50 6.42 7.58 -21.25
CA ASN A 50 5.72 7.00 -22.41
C ASN A 50 4.56 6.08 -22.00
N ASP A 51 4.54 5.61 -20.75
CA ASP A 51 3.46 4.78 -20.24
C ASP A 51 2.23 5.62 -19.87
N PRO A 52 0.99 5.17 -20.18
CA PRO A 52 -0.23 5.91 -19.85
C PRO A 52 -0.41 6.24 -18.37
N MET A 53 0.12 5.39 -17.48
CA MET A 53 0.10 5.59 -16.03
C MET A 53 1.44 6.12 -15.48
N ARG A 54 2.36 6.47 -16.38
CA ARG A 54 3.70 6.98 -16.04
C ARG A 54 4.55 5.99 -15.24
N LEU A 55 4.30 4.68 -15.39
CA LEU A 55 5.01 3.62 -14.68
C LEU A 55 5.95 2.84 -15.59
N SER A 56 7.16 2.59 -15.12
CA SER A 56 8.11 1.74 -15.80
C SER A 56 7.73 0.25 -15.70
N PRO A 57 8.27 -0.63 -16.58
CA PRO A 57 8.12 -2.08 -16.41
C PRO A 57 8.59 -2.58 -15.04
N LEU A 58 9.64 -1.97 -14.47
CA LEU A 58 10.14 -2.28 -13.13
C LEU A 58 9.08 -1.99 -12.05
N ALA A 59 8.37 -0.86 -12.16
CA ALA A 59 7.28 -0.52 -11.24
C ALA A 59 6.17 -1.55 -11.28
N TYR A 60 5.73 -1.97 -12.48
CA TYR A 60 4.71 -3.01 -12.64
C TYR A 60 5.15 -4.34 -12.05
N HIS A 61 6.37 -4.79 -12.33
CA HIS A 61 6.88 -6.05 -11.81
C HIS A 61 6.98 -6.04 -10.29
N PHE A 62 7.53 -4.98 -9.71
CA PHE A 62 7.66 -4.85 -8.26
C PHE A 62 6.29 -4.84 -7.58
N MET A 63 5.36 -4.02 -8.07
CA MET A 63 3.99 -3.96 -7.57
C MET A 63 3.27 -5.31 -7.68
N ALA A 64 3.44 -6.02 -8.81
CA ALA A 64 2.86 -7.34 -9.02
C ALA A 64 3.36 -8.37 -7.99
N GLY A 65 4.63 -8.29 -7.62
CA GLY A 65 5.20 -9.11 -6.55
C GLY A 65 4.55 -8.80 -5.20
N VAL A 66 4.41 -7.52 -4.85
CA VAL A 66 3.73 -7.09 -3.62
C VAL A 66 2.29 -7.62 -3.57
N LEU A 67 1.52 -7.47 -4.66
CA LEU A 67 0.13 -7.95 -4.74
C LEU A 67 0.03 -9.48 -4.63
N ALA A 68 0.92 -10.22 -5.30
CA ALA A 68 0.93 -11.68 -5.27
C ALA A 68 1.20 -12.24 -3.87
N HIS A 69 2.03 -11.55 -3.09
CA HIS A 69 2.38 -11.93 -1.73
C HIS A 69 1.55 -11.22 -0.65
N LEU A 70 0.60 -10.35 -1.04
CA LEU A 70 -0.14 -9.52 -0.09
C LEU A 70 -0.81 -10.31 1.04
N PRO A 71 -1.49 -11.45 0.79
CA PRO A 71 -2.08 -12.23 1.88
C PRO A 71 -1.07 -12.65 2.95
N GLY A 72 0.14 -13.03 2.55
CA GLY A 72 1.24 -13.34 3.48
C GLY A 72 1.84 -12.11 4.13
N LEU A 73 1.95 -11.00 3.40
CA LEU A 73 2.46 -9.74 3.91
C LEU A 73 1.59 -9.16 5.02
N LEU A 74 0.28 -9.41 5.03
CA LEU A 74 -0.62 -8.95 6.09
C LEU A 74 -0.18 -9.43 7.47
N ALA A 75 0.44 -10.61 7.58
CA ALA A 75 0.98 -11.08 8.85
C ALA A 75 2.09 -10.17 9.41
N LEU A 76 2.78 -9.43 8.54
CA LEU A 76 3.85 -8.50 8.91
C LEU A 76 3.36 -7.06 8.99
N THR A 77 2.43 -6.66 8.11
CA THR A 77 1.99 -5.26 7.96
C THR A 77 0.76 -4.92 8.79
N THR A 78 -0.05 -5.93 9.15
CA THR A 78 -1.31 -5.81 9.91
C THR A 78 -1.45 -6.95 10.92
N PRO A 79 -0.49 -7.10 11.88
CA PRO A 79 -0.31 -8.33 12.66
C PRO A 79 -1.32 -8.53 13.80
N SER A 80 -2.26 -7.62 14.01
CA SER A 80 -3.20 -7.71 15.14
C SER A 80 -4.62 -8.05 14.70
N TYR A 81 -5.43 -8.66 15.57
CA TYR A 81 -6.87 -8.82 15.34
C TYR A 81 -7.58 -7.49 15.11
N ASN A 82 -7.10 -6.42 15.75
CA ASN A 82 -7.64 -5.09 15.58
C ASN A 82 -7.36 -4.52 14.18
N SER A 83 -6.27 -4.94 13.52
CA SER A 83 -5.95 -4.59 12.14
C SER A 83 -7.05 -5.03 11.17
N PHE A 84 -7.56 -6.25 11.33
CA PHE A 84 -8.63 -6.78 10.46
C PHE A 84 -9.96 -6.06 10.64
N ARG A 85 -10.20 -5.46 11.80
CA ARG A 85 -11.36 -4.56 12.00
C ARG A 85 -11.22 -3.26 11.23
N ARG A 86 -9.99 -2.82 10.93
CA ARG A 86 -9.73 -1.65 10.10
C ARG A 86 -9.87 -1.96 8.61
N LEU A 87 -9.44 -3.15 8.16
CA LEU A 87 -9.46 -3.56 6.77
C LEU A 87 -10.89 -3.94 6.32
N GLN A 88 -11.73 -2.92 6.13
CA GLN A 88 -13.11 -3.08 5.70
C GLN A 88 -13.36 -2.29 4.41
N PRO A 89 -14.26 -2.76 3.51
CA PRO A 89 -14.69 -2.01 2.34
C PRO A 89 -15.22 -0.63 2.71
N HIS A 90 -15.02 0.36 1.84
CA HIS A 90 -15.50 1.74 1.98
C HIS A 90 -14.93 2.54 3.18
N PHE A 91 -13.82 2.08 3.75
CA PHE A 91 -13.13 2.75 4.87
C PHE A 91 -11.73 3.25 4.50
N TRP A 92 -11.43 3.34 3.19
CA TRP A 92 -10.09 3.72 2.67
C TRP A 92 -8.95 2.87 3.25
N SER A 93 -9.29 1.66 3.64
CA SER A 93 -8.41 0.76 4.38
C SER A 93 -7.80 -0.34 3.52
N SER A 94 -8.26 -0.47 2.26
CA SER A 94 -7.74 -1.44 1.29
C SER A 94 -8.02 -2.89 1.67
N ALA A 95 -9.31 -3.25 1.65
CA ALA A 95 -9.78 -4.59 1.97
C ALA A 95 -9.61 -5.61 0.82
N TYR A 96 -9.08 -5.19 -0.33
CA TYR A 96 -9.02 -6.00 -1.56
C TYR A 96 -7.62 -5.98 -2.18
N THR A 97 -7.21 -7.12 -2.77
CA THR A 97 -5.96 -7.23 -3.54
C THR A 97 -6.09 -6.55 -4.91
N ALA A 98 -6.17 -5.23 -4.90
CA ALA A 98 -6.31 -4.41 -6.11
C ALA A 98 -5.22 -3.35 -6.16
N TRP A 99 -4.95 -2.83 -7.36
CA TRP A 99 -4.09 -1.68 -7.55
C TRP A 99 -4.74 -0.66 -8.49
N GLY A 100 -4.34 0.59 -8.39
CA GLY A 100 -4.81 1.62 -9.31
C GLY A 100 -4.24 3.01 -9.02
N PRO A 101 -4.23 3.89 -10.04
CA PRO A 101 -3.81 5.28 -9.88
C PRO A 101 -4.81 6.01 -8.98
N ASP A 102 -4.29 6.69 -7.97
CA ASP A 102 -5.01 7.49 -6.97
C ASP A 102 -6.23 6.81 -6.33
N ASN A 103 -6.32 5.49 -6.45
CA ASN A 103 -7.41 4.71 -5.89
C ASN A 103 -7.20 4.47 -4.38
N ARG A 104 -8.01 5.15 -3.57
CA ARG A 104 -7.91 5.08 -2.10
C ARG A 104 -8.36 3.75 -1.50
N GLU A 105 -9.11 2.94 -2.24
CA GLU A 105 -9.56 1.61 -1.80
C GLU A 105 -8.66 0.47 -2.33
N ALA A 106 -7.72 0.76 -3.22
CA ALA A 106 -6.74 -0.21 -3.68
C ALA A 106 -5.68 -0.51 -2.60
N SER A 107 -5.25 -1.77 -2.50
CA SER A 107 -4.16 -2.17 -1.59
C SER A 107 -2.83 -1.56 -1.98
N VAL A 108 -2.58 -1.48 -3.29
CA VAL A 108 -1.43 -0.74 -3.82
C VAL A 108 -1.97 0.43 -4.66
N ARG A 109 -1.72 1.64 -4.19
CA ARG A 109 -2.04 2.86 -4.92
C ARG A 109 -0.80 3.36 -5.65
N VAL A 110 -0.95 3.70 -6.92
CA VAL A 110 0.00 4.58 -7.61
C VAL A 110 -0.32 5.99 -7.15
N ALA A 111 0.54 6.58 -6.36
CA ALA A 111 0.40 7.97 -5.95
C ALA A 111 0.95 8.84 -7.09
N SER A 112 0.05 9.54 -7.78
CA SER A 112 0.41 10.44 -8.88
C SER A 112 1.47 11.44 -8.44
N GLY A 113 2.43 11.69 -9.31
CA GLY A 113 3.46 12.68 -9.07
C GLY A 113 2.90 14.09 -8.92
N ALA A 114 3.64 14.95 -8.23
CA ALA A 114 3.32 16.37 -8.17
C ALA A 114 3.40 16.97 -9.59
N TRP A 115 2.43 17.79 -9.93
CA TRP A 115 2.34 18.38 -11.27
C TRP A 115 3.63 19.11 -11.66
N GLY A 116 4.19 18.75 -12.83
CA GLY A 116 5.47 19.25 -13.32
C GLY A 116 6.72 18.65 -12.65
N GLN A 117 6.54 17.70 -11.71
CA GLN A 117 7.61 16.97 -11.01
C GLN A 117 7.34 15.45 -10.98
N GLU A 118 6.53 14.95 -11.91
CA GLU A 118 6.08 13.56 -11.93
C GLU A 118 7.26 12.58 -11.91
N ALA A 119 8.30 12.88 -12.68
CA ALA A 119 9.50 12.04 -12.77
C ALA A 119 10.19 11.80 -11.41
N THR A 120 10.14 12.77 -10.52
CA THR A 120 10.81 12.68 -9.22
C THR A 120 9.90 12.36 -8.04
N SER A 121 8.57 12.48 -8.22
CA SER A 121 7.61 12.39 -7.11
C SER A 121 6.63 11.24 -7.20
N ILE A 122 6.49 10.58 -8.38
CA ILE A 122 5.66 9.38 -8.49
C ILE A 122 6.18 8.28 -7.57
N ASN A 123 5.26 7.64 -6.86
CA ASN A 123 5.60 6.57 -5.93
C ASN A 123 4.44 5.58 -5.81
N LEU A 124 4.72 4.44 -5.22
CA LEU A 124 3.74 3.41 -4.91
C LEU A 124 3.46 3.40 -3.41
N GLU A 125 2.22 3.13 -3.02
CA GLU A 125 1.78 3.11 -1.63
C GLU A 125 1.11 1.79 -1.29
N LEU A 126 1.64 1.07 -0.30
CA LEU A 126 0.95 -0.04 0.33
C LEU A 126 0.06 0.50 1.46
N LYS A 127 -1.25 0.37 1.30
CA LYS A 127 -2.24 0.88 2.24
C LYS A 127 -2.64 -0.14 3.30
N ALA A 128 -2.52 -1.42 3.01
CA ALA A 128 -2.80 -2.52 3.94
C ALA A 128 -1.67 -2.69 4.98
N SER A 129 -1.42 -1.61 5.73
CA SER A 129 -0.41 -1.54 6.78
C SER A 129 -0.89 -0.61 7.90
N ASP A 130 -0.53 -0.89 9.14
CA ASP A 130 -0.91 -0.06 10.29
C ASP A 130 0.20 0.04 11.34
N SER A 131 -0.03 0.88 12.33
CA SER A 131 0.97 1.20 13.36
C SER A 131 1.24 0.08 14.36
N SER A 132 0.56 -1.08 14.31
CA SER A 132 0.89 -2.24 15.13
C SER A 132 2.04 -3.08 14.57
N ASN A 133 2.41 -2.86 13.31
CA ASN A 133 3.48 -3.61 12.64
C ASN A 133 4.88 -3.35 13.27
N ASN A 134 5.78 -4.29 13.03
CA ASN A 134 7.20 -4.04 13.17
C ASN A 134 7.71 -3.46 11.83
N PRO A 135 8.21 -2.19 11.80
CA PRO A 135 8.58 -1.54 10.54
C PRO A 135 9.72 -2.26 9.80
N TYR A 136 10.64 -2.90 10.50
CA TYR A 136 11.73 -3.64 9.86
C TYR A 136 11.22 -4.88 9.13
N LEU A 137 10.30 -5.63 9.75
CA LEU A 137 9.68 -6.80 9.13
C LEU A 137 8.73 -6.40 7.99
N ALA A 138 7.95 -5.34 8.17
CA ALA A 138 7.03 -4.85 7.15
C ALA A 138 7.80 -4.38 5.89
N LEU A 139 8.86 -3.59 6.06
CA LEU A 139 9.71 -3.14 4.96
C LEU A 139 10.48 -4.29 4.32
N GLY A 140 11.09 -5.17 5.12
CA GLY A 140 11.81 -6.34 4.61
C GLY A 140 10.90 -7.26 3.79
N GLY A 141 9.69 -7.53 4.27
CA GLY A 141 8.69 -8.33 3.56
C GLY A 141 8.25 -7.68 2.26
N LEU A 142 7.96 -6.36 2.27
CA LEU A 142 7.59 -5.60 1.07
C LEU A 142 8.70 -5.66 0.02
N ILE A 143 9.95 -5.43 0.40
CA ILE A 143 11.10 -5.47 -0.51
C ILE A 143 11.27 -6.87 -1.08
N ALA A 144 11.23 -7.91 -0.26
CA ALA A 144 11.37 -9.30 -0.72
C ALA A 144 10.26 -9.69 -1.71
N ALA A 145 9.00 -9.31 -1.42
CA ALA A 145 7.87 -9.55 -2.30
C ALA A 145 8.02 -8.82 -3.64
N GLY A 146 8.42 -7.56 -3.61
CA GLY A 146 8.66 -6.75 -4.82
C GLY A 146 9.78 -7.33 -5.68
N LEU A 147 10.89 -7.73 -5.07
CA LEU A 147 12.02 -8.34 -5.78
C LEU A 147 11.66 -9.71 -6.40
N ASP A 148 10.81 -10.52 -5.75
CA ASP A 148 10.28 -11.74 -6.37
C ASP A 148 9.46 -11.41 -7.63
N GLY A 149 8.66 -10.33 -7.57
CA GLY A 149 7.92 -9.85 -8.75
C GLY A 149 8.82 -9.44 -9.89
N VAL A 150 9.91 -8.72 -9.61
CA VAL A 150 10.92 -8.31 -10.59
C VAL A 150 11.64 -9.55 -11.17
N ALA A 151 12.13 -10.45 -10.31
CA ALA A 151 12.84 -11.65 -10.74
C ALA A 151 12.00 -12.55 -11.63
N ARG A 152 10.68 -12.61 -11.39
CA ARG A 152 9.73 -13.42 -12.18
C ARG A 152 9.04 -12.63 -13.29
N GLN A 153 9.35 -11.37 -13.47
CA GLN A 153 8.69 -10.48 -14.44
C GLN A 153 7.15 -10.54 -14.35
N ARG A 154 6.62 -10.55 -13.12
CA ARG A 154 5.17 -10.62 -12.88
C ARG A 154 4.48 -9.36 -13.42
N HIS A 155 3.21 -9.52 -13.80
CA HIS A 155 2.34 -8.40 -14.17
C HIS A 155 1.16 -8.30 -13.18
N PRO A 156 0.77 -7.09 -12.75
CA PRO A 156 -0.27 -6.93 -11.71
C PRO A 156 -1.71 -7.08 -12.25
N GLY A 157 -1.90 -7.36 -13.52
CA GLY A 157 -3.21 -7.30 -14.17
C GLY A 157 -3.67 -5.87 -14.43
N ASP A 158 -4.96 -5.71 -14.73
CA ASP A 158 -5.54 -4.40 -15.05
C ASP A 158 -5.72 -3.53 -13.81
N ALA A 159 -5.51 -2.22 -13.99
CA ALA A 159 -5.76 -1.24 -12.94
C ALA A 159 -7.24 -1.17 -12.57
N THR A 160 -7.53 -1.04 -11.30
CA THR A 160 -8.88 -0.84 -10.77
C THR A 160 -9.08 0.65 -10.51
N LEU A 161 -9.91 1.31 -11.35
CA LEU A 161 -10.13 2.76 -11.32
C LEU A 161 -11.29 3.18 -10.40
N ILE A 162 -12.04 2.21 -9.90
CA ILE A 162 -13.18 2.42 -9.01
C ILE A 162 -12.94 1.71 -7.68
N ASP A 163 -13.77 2.00 -6.68
CA ASP A 163 -13.76 1.25 -5.43
C ASP A 163 -14.06 -0.25 -5.69
N PRO A 164 -13.13 -1.18 -5.39
CA PRO A 164 -13.37 -2.61 -5.56
C PRO A 164 -14.57 -3.14 -4.76
N GLY A 165 -14.97 -2.43 -3.69
CA GLY A 165 -16.15 -2.74 -2.90
C GLY A 165 -17.47 -2.56 -3.68
N ASN A 166 -17.46 -1.74 -4.75
CA ASN A 166 -18.62 -1.53 -5.62
C ASN A 166 -18.75 -2.59 -6.73
N LEU A 167 -17.74 -3.46 -6.90
CA LEU A 167 -17.81 -4.57 -7.83
C LEU A 167 -18.56 -5.74 -7.21
N SER A 168 -19.31 -6.48 -8.03
CA SER A 168 -19.87 -7.77 -7.65
C SER A 168 -18.78 -8.82 -7.41
N ASP A 169 -19.09 -9.90 -6.70
CA ASP A 169 -18.16 -11.01 -6.49
C ASP A 169 -17.68 -11.62 -7.82
N ALA A 170 -18.56 -11.70 -8.82
CA ALA A 170 -18.22 -12.20 -10.14
C ALA A 170 -17.23 -11.29 -10.87
N GLU A 171 -17.43 -9.98 -10.82
CA GLU A 171 -16.51 -9.01 -11.42
C GLU A 171 -15.16 -9.00 -10.72
N ARG A 172 -15.12 -9.10 -9.38
CA ARG A 172 -13.88 -9.25 -8.63
C ARG A 172 -13.14 -10.52 -9.02
N ALA A 173 -13.85 -11.65 -9.06
CA ALA A 173 -13.25 -12.93 -9.45
C ALA A 173 -12.66 -12.90 -10.88
N GLN A 174 -13.38 -12.30 -11.84
CA GLN A 174 -12.91 -12.14 -13.22
C GLN A 174 -11.62 -11.31 -13.29
N ARG A 175 -11.45 -10.32 -12.41
CA ARG A 175 -10.26 -9.46 -12.33
C ARG A 175 -9.16 -10.02 -11.42
N GLY A 176 -9.37 -11.20 -10.80
CA GLY A 176 -8.44 -11.78 -9.83
C GLY A 176 -8.33 -11.00 -8.51
N ILE A 177 -9.32 -10.14 -8.20
CA ILE A 177 -9.37 -9.35 -6.97
C ILE A 177 -9.88 -10.24 -5.84
N GLN A 178 -9.09 -10.38 -4.78
CA GLN A 178 -9.44 -11.12 -3.55
C GLN A 178 -9.72 -10.14 -2.40
N ARG A 179 -10.50 -10.61 -1.44
CA ARG A 179 -10.77 -9.89 -0.19
C ARG A 179 -9.94 -10.47 0.95
#